data_8ee3ccbcac7814cf27871a5f0a433d5e
#
_entry.id   8ee3ccbcac7814cf27871a5f0a433d5e
#
_cell.length_a   1.000
_cell.length_b   1.000
_cell.length_c   1.000
_cell.angle_alpha   90.00
_cell.angle_beta   90.00
_cell.angle_gamma   90.00
#
_symmetry.space_group_name_H-M   'P 1'
#
loop_
_entity.id
_entity.type
_entity.pdbx_description
1 polymer ?
#
loop_
_entity_poly.entity_id
_entity_poly.type
_entity_poly.pdbx_seq_one_letter_code
_entity_poly.pdbx_strand_id
1 'polypeptide(L)'
;MENMLTDENFEKEINATDKFVLVDFFATWCDPCSMLAPILEKIEKDFNGRLLLMKANLDGVPLTAQKFNVDSIPNVILFKNGKPISGFVGLRPESTIKDWLEEMMKKNSDQASPAAPTDNKEKIDELEKEYSEYAKTNGFQLNPDKTVARRVINGLLENEKKNGKKYCPCRRVTGNQEEDAKKVCPCFWHKDEIRKDGHCLCRLYTKI
;
A
#
# COMPACT_ATOMS: atom_id res chain seq x y z
N MET A 1 -23.63 1.63 -7.35
CA MET A 1 -23.16 0.84 -6.17
C MET A 1 -21.69 0.42 -6.30
N GLU A 2 -20.90 1.15 -7.08
CA GLU A 2 -19.53 0.72 -7.50
C GLU A 2 -18.44 1.09 -6.51
N ASN A 3 -18.50 1.57 -5.40
CA ASN A 3 -17.39 1.91 -4.50
C ASN A 3 -17.67 1.53 -3.03
N MET A 4 -18.48 0.49 -2.80
CA MET A 4 -18.77 0.03 -1.45
C MET A 4 -17.75 -1.02 -0.99
N LEU A 5 -17.11 -0.76 0.14
CA LEU A 5 -16.14 -1.66 0.74
C LEU A 5 -16.81 -2.62 1.73
N THR A 6 -16.26 -3.83 1.79
CA THR A 6 -16.58 -4.89 2.76
C THR A 6 -15.29 -5.39 3.39
N ASP A 7 -15.37 -6.11 4.50
CA ASP A 7 -14.17 -6.72 5.12
C ASP A 7 -13.39 -7.63 4.15
N GLU A 8 -14.10 -8.25 3.19
CA GLU A 8 -13.51 -9.18 2.21
C GLU A 8 -12.79 -8.45 1.07
N ASN A 9 -13.33 -7.31 0.60
CA ASN A 9 -12.76 -6.61 -0.56
C ASN A 9 -11.87 -5.43 -0.20
N PHE A 10 -11.88 -4.93 1.02
CA PHE A 10 -11.20 -3.71 1.44
C PHE A 10 -9.74 -3.66 1.01
N GLU A 11 -8.97 -4.67 1.41
CA GLU A 11 -7.53 -4.73 1.10
C GLU A 11 -7.27 -4.79 -0.41
N LYS A 12 -8.10 -5.50 -1.16
CA LYS A 12 -7.99 -5.62 -2.60
C LYS A 12 -8.27 -4.27 -3.27
N GLU A 13 -9.37 -3.63 -2.91
CA GLU A 13 -9.83 -2.40 -3.56
C GLU A 13 -8.89 -1.21 -3.27
N ILE A 14 -8.43 -1.02 -2.02
CA ILE A 14 -7.51 0.07 -1.70
C ILE A 14 -6.10 -0.13 -2.31
N ASN A 15 -5.75 -1.36 -2.68
CA ASN A 15 -4.48 -1.69 -3.37
C ASN A 15 -4.63 -1.78 -4.89
N ALA A 16 -5.84 -1.76 -5.44
CA ALA A 16 -6.10 -1.91 -6.87
C ALA A 16 -5.70 -0.69 -7.70
N THR A 17 -5.38 0.42 -7.07
CA THR A 17 -5.08 1.70 -7.72
C THR A 17 -3.84 2.36 -7.16
N ASP A 18 -3.14 3.10 -8.02
CA ASP A 18 -2.05 3.99 -7.66
C ASP A 18 -2.52 5.41 -7.28
N LYS A 19 -3.82 5.68 -7.38
CA LYS A 19 -4.43 6.94 -6.96
C LYS A 19 -4.44 7.08 -5.44
N PHE A 20 -4.76 8.28 -4.96
CA PHE A 20 -5.16 8.45 -3.57
C PHE A 20 -6.57 7.89 -3.40
N VAL A 21 -6.82 7.15 -2.34
CA VAL A 21 -8.12 6.59 -2.00
C VAL A 21 -8.62 7.23 -0.72
N LEU A 22 -9.76 7.89 -0.80
CA LEU A 22 -10.45 8.46 0.35
C LEU A 22 -11.54 7.49 0.78
N VAL A 23 -11.42 6.94 1.97
CA VAL A 23 -12.43 6.02 2.52
C VAL A 23 -13.28 6.76 3.53
N ASP A 24 -14.58 6.82 3.25
CA ASP A 24 -15.60 7.35 4.14
C ASP A 24 -16.24 6.22 4.95
N PHE A 25 -15.90 6.15 6.23
CA PHE A 25 -16.55 5.24 7.18
C PHE A 25 -17.81 5.90 7.71
N PHE A 26 -18.95 5.29 7.42
CA PHE A 26 -20.27 5.82 7.73
C PHE A 26 -21.21 4.74 8.27
N ALA A 27 -22.41 5.14 8.68
CA ALA A 27 -23.53 4.25 8.93
C ALA A 27 -24.83 4.88 8.42
N THR A 28 -25.82 4.05 8.11
CA THR A 28 -27.11 4.52 7.57
C THR A 28 -27.93 5.34 8.57
N TRP A 29 -27.67 5.17 9.85
CA TRP A 29 -28.32 5.88 10.97
C TRP A 29 -27.56 7.14 11.41
N CYS A 30 -26.48 7.51 10.72
CA CYS A 30 -25.60 8.63 11.06
C CYS A 30 -26.00 9.89 10.25
N ASP A 31 -26.72 10.82 10.83
CA ASP A 31 -27.12 12.07 10.19
C ASP A 31 -25.93 12.93 9.72
N PRO A 32 -24.85 13.14 10.51
CA PRO A 32 -23.70 13.88 10.03
C PRO A 32 -23.00 13.23 8.83
N CYS A 33 -23.05 11.89 8.72
CA CYS A 33 -22.49 11.17 7.57
C CYS A 33 -23.26 11.48 6.30
N SER A 34 -24.59 11.57 6.38
CA SER A 34 -25.44 11.93 5.24
C SER A 34 -25.19 13.35 4.72
N MET A 35 -24.77 14.26 5.60
CA MET A 35 -24.38 15.62 5.24
C MET A 35 -22.98 15.68 4.62
N LEU A 36 -22.07 14.82 5.05
CA LEU A 36 -20.68 14.78 4.55
C LEU A 36 -20.59 14.13 3.17
N ALA A 37 -21.38 13.10 2.90
CA ALA A 37 -21.30 12.31 1.68
C ALA A 37 -21.34 13.15 0.38
N PRO A 38 -22.29 14.08 0.17
CA PRO A 38 -22.32 14.91 -1.04
C PRO A 38 -21.11 15.85 -1.15
N ILE A 39 -20.54 16.27 -0.04
CA ILE A 39 -19.32 17.10 -0.01
C ILE A 39 -18.14 16.28 -0.54
N LEU A 40 -17.97 15.04 -0.07
CA LEU A 40 -16.89 14.16 -0.52
C LEU A 40 -17.03 13.76 -2.00
N GLU A 41 -18.24 13.49 -2.47
CA GLU A 41 -18.52 13.20 -3.89
C GLU A 41 -18.20 14.38 -4.81
N LYS A 42 -18.47 15.61 -4.37
CA LYS A 42 -18.07 16.82 -5.09
C LYS A 42 -16.56 16.98 -5.12
N ILE A 43 -15.90 16.78 -3.98
CA ILE A 43 -14.44 16.84 -3.87
C ILE A 43 -13.77 15.81 -4.79
N GLU A 44 -14.25 14.57 -4.83
CA GLU A 44 -13.71 13.55 -5.74
C GLU A 44 -13.72 14.02 -7.20
N LYS A 45 -14.84 14.61 -7.64
CA LYS A 45 -14.96 15.15 -9.01
C LYS A 45 -13.98 16.30 -9.26
N ASP A 46 -13.81 17.21 -8.30
CA ASP A 46 -12.91 18.36 -8.41
C ASP A 46 -11.43 17.95 -8.50
N PHE A 47 -11.08 16.79 -7.95
CA PHE A 47 -9.71 16.24 -8.02
C PHE A 47 -9.40 15.51 -9.35
N ASN A 48 -10.33 15.53 -10.34
CA ASN A 48 -10.10 15.08 -11.72
C ASN A 48 -9.39 13.72 -11.84
N GLY A 49 -9.87 12.72 -11.10
CA GLY A 49 -9.36 11.35 -11.15
C GLY A 49 -8.04 11.10 -10.41
N ARG A 50 -7.47 12.08 -9.71
CA ARG A 50 -6.33 11.90 -8.79
C ARG A 50 -6.73 11.27 -7.45
N LEU A 51 -7.99 11.41 -7.08
CA LEU A 51 -8.60 10.92 -5.86
C LEU A 51 -9.73 9.94 -6.24
N LEU A 52 -9.87 8.86 -5.50
CA LEU A 52 -10.96 7.90 -5.61
C LEU A 52 -11.68 7.85 -4.27
N LEU A 53 -12.99 8.10 -4.28
CA LEU A 53 -13.82 7.99 -3.09
C LEU A 53 -14.39 6.57 -2.98
N MET A 54 -14.19 5.94 -1.83
CA MET A 54 -14.79 4.66 -1.46
C MET A 54 -15.56 4.81 -0.15
N LYS A 55 -16.60 4.02 0.01
CA LYS A 55 -17.50 4.08 1.17
C LYS A 55 -17.47 2.76 1.93
N ALA A 56 -17.39 2.83 3.25
CA ALA A 56 -17.39 1.68 4.15
C ALA A 56 -18.48 1.84 5.22
N ASN A 57 -19.56 1.05 5.12
CA ASN A 57 -20.57 1.03 6.15
C ASN A 57 -20.06 0.24 7.36
N LEU A 58 -20.02 0.84 8.56
CA LEU A 58 -19.54 0.21 9.79
C LEU A 58 -20.24 -1.11 10.10
N ASP A 59 -21.53 -1.21 9.78
CA ASP A 59 -22.32 -2.42 10.01
C ASP A 59 -21.84 -3.60 9.12
N GLY A 60 -21.16 -3.30 8.02
CA GLY A 60 -20.63 -4.27 7.06
C GLY A 60 -19.10 -4.47 7.08
N VAL A 61 -18.37 -3.67 7.91
CA VAL A 61 -16.90 -3.70 7.95
C VAL A 61 -16.33 -3.71 9.37
N PRO A 62 -16.82 -4.57 10.28
CA PRO A 62 -16.40 -4.54 11.68
C PRO A 62 -14.91 -4.84 11.88
N LEU A 63 -14.33 -5.75 11.11
CA LEU A 63 -12.91 -6.10 11.21
C LEU A 63 -12.02 -4.98 10.68
N THR A 64 -12.44 -4.35 9.60
CA THR A 64 -11.75 -3.19 9.01
C THR A 64 -11.81 -2.00 9.94
N ALA A 65 -12.98 -1.70 10.52
CA ALA A 65 -13.15 -0.63 11.48
C ALA A 65 -12.24 -0.81 12.71
N GLN A 66 -12.17 -2.01 13.25
CA GLN A 66 -11.25 -2.36 14.34
C GLN A 66 -9.79 -2.17 13.92
N LYS A 67 -9.39 -2.63 12.73
CA LYS A 67 -8.03 -2.54 12.22
C LYS A 67 -7.54 -1.09 12.12
N PHE A 68 -8.40 -0.17 11.74
CA PHE A 68 -8.07 1.24 11.57
C PHE A 68 -8.51 2.12 12.76
N ASN A 69 -8.94 1.51 13.87
CA ASN A 69 -9.42 2.18 15.10
C ASN A 69 -10.53 3.21 14.81
N VAL A 70 -11.49 2.82 13.98
CA VAL A 70 -12.68 3.64 13.67
C VAL A 70 -13.72 3.40 14.74
N ASP A 71 -13.71 4.25 15.76
CA ASP A 71 -14.62 4.21 16.92
C ASP A 71 -15.71 5.29 16.89
N SER A 72 -15.60 6.22 15.93
CA SER A 72 -16.53 7.36 15.79
C SER A 72 -16.73 7.67 14.30
N ILE A 73 -17.96 8.08 13.93
CA ILE A 73 -18.34 8.42 12.54
C ILE A 73 -19.03 9.79 12.45
N PRO A 74 -18.96 10.47 11.28
CA PRO A 74 -18.18 10.06 10.10
C PRO A 74 -16.69 10.07 10.37
N ASN A 75 -15.98 9.09 9.82
CA ASN A 75 -14.51 9.00 9.90
C ASN A 75 -13.97 8.83 8.48
N VAL A 76 -13.10 9.72 8.09
CA VAL A 76 -12.56 9.74 6.75
C VAL A 76 -11.06 9.50 6.80
N ILE A 77 -10.59 8.48 6.10
CA ILE A 77 -9.17 8.11 6.06
C ILE A 77 -8.67 8.17 4.61
N LEU A 78 -7.54 8.86 4.41
CA LEU A 78 -6.85 8.94 3.13
C LEU A 78 -5.80 7.85 3.06
N PHE A 79 -5.84 7.06 1.99
CA PHE A 79 -4.89 6.00 1.70
C PHE A 79 -4.06 6.34 0.47
N LYS A 80 -2.83 5.83 0.46
CA LYS A 80 -1.96 5.78 -0.72
C LYS A 80 -1.25 4.43 -0.77
N ASN A 81 -1.36 3.73 -1.90
CA ASN A 81 -0.76 2.40 -2.07
C ASN A 81 -1.15 1.41 -0.94
N GLY A 82 -2.43 1.40 -0.57
CA GLY A 82 -2.98 0.55 0.49
C GLY A 82 -2.60 0.93 1.92
N LYS A 83 -1.86 2.03 2.13
CA LYS A 83 -1.44 2.48 3.46
C LYS A 83 -2.22 3.73 3.88
N PRO A 84 -2.72 3.80 5.13
CA PRO A 84 -3.32 5.01 5.63
C PRO A 84 -2.26 6.10 5.77
N ILE A 85 -2.56 7.31 5.30
CA ILE A 85 -1.66 8.47 5.37
C ILE A 85 -2.09 9.42 6.46
N SER A 86 -3.37 9.75 6.48
CA SER A 86 -3.98 10.73 7.38
C SER A 86 -5.49 10.53 7.40
N GLY A 87 -6.17 11.12 8.37
CA GLY A 87 -7.63 11.05 8.47
C GLY A 87 -8.20 12.15 9.35
N PHE A 88 -9.51 12.24 9.36
CA PHE A 88 -10.24 13.11 10.27
C PHE A 88 -11.57 12.47 10.69
N VAL A 89 -12.08 12.92 11.82
CA VAL A 89 -13.38 12.52 12.37
C VAL A 89 -14.31 13.72 12.36
N GLY A 90 -15.60 13.45 12.10
CA GLY A 90 -16.68 14.43 12.14
C GLY A 90 -16.89 15.20 10.84
N LEU A 91 -17.96 15.97 10.82
CA LEU A 91 -18.32 16.84 9.69
C LEU A 91 -17.35 18.03 9.60
N ARG A 92 -16.87 18.30 8.38
CA ARG A 92 -15.99 19.44 8.08
C ARG A 92 -16.48 20.20 6.85
N PRO A 93 -16.21 21.53 6.76
CA PRO A 93 -16.47 22.31 5.56
C PRO A 93 -15.67 21.80 4.35
N GLU A 94 -16.26 21.90 3.16
CA GLU A 94 -15.62 21.50 1.88
C GLU A 94 -14.22 22.11 1.70
N SER A 95 -14.07 23.40 1.95
CA SER A 95 -12.76 24.09 1.82
C SER A 95 -11.69 23.47 2.71
N THR A 96 -12.03 23.21 3.97
CA THR A 96 -11.10 22.59 4.93
C THR A 96 -10.67 21.20 4.50
N ILE A 97 -11.58 20.40 3.93
CA ILE A 97 -11.26 19.07 3.42
C ILE A 97 -10.36 19.16 2.18
N LYS A 98 -10.64 20.09 1.27
CA LYS A 98 -9.81 20.32 0.08
C LYS A 98 -8.39 20.74 0.44
N ASP A 99 -8.24 21.72 1.33
CA ASP A 99 -6.93 22.20 1.78
C ASP A 99 -6.12 21.07 2.43
N TRP A 100 -6.76 20.28 3.30
CA TRP A 100 -6.14 19.12 3.91
C TRP A 100 -5.73 18.06 2.88
N LEU A 101 -6.59 17.74 1.90
CA LEU A 101 -6.25 16.78 0.84
C LEU A 101 -5.09 17.29 -0.01
N GLU A 102 -5.08 18.54 -0.43
CA GLU A 102 -3.99 19.11 -1.21
C GLU A 102 -2.66 19.07 -0.45
N GLU A 103 -2.68 19.40 0.85
CA GLU A 103 -1.49 19.31 1.71
C GLU A 103 -0.99 17.87 1.82
N MET A 104 -1.88 16.92 2.11
CA MET A 104 -1.52 15.51 2.25
C MET A 104 -1.07 14.91 0.92
N MET A 105 -1.72 15.25 -0.17
CA MET A 105 -1.33 14.78 -1.50
C MET A 105 0.02 15.38 -1.93
N LYS A 106 0.31 16.66 -1.65
CA LYS A 106 1.64 17.26 -1.90
C LYS A 106 2.74 16.57 -1.09
N LYS A 107 2.52 16.33 0.20
CA LYS A 107 3.50 15.65 1.07
C LYS A 107 3.74 14.19 0.67
N ASN A 108 2.77 13.56 0.03
CA ASN A 108 2.81 12.15 -0.33
C ASN A 108 2.82 11.94 -1.86
N SER A 109 2.88 13.00 -2.67
CA SER A 109 3.10 12.91 -4.12
C SER A 109 4.51 12.41 -4.43
N ASP A 110 5.48 12.72 -3.58
CA ASP A 110 6.84 12.19 -3.65
C ASP A 110 6.97 10.76 -3.09
N GLN A 111 5.92 10.24 -2.42
CA GLN A 111 5.70 8.82 -2.13
C GLN A 111 4.78 8.18 -3.18
N ALA A 112 4.78 8.70 -4.41
CA ALA A 112 4.34 7.91 -5.53
C ALA A 112 5.12 6.60 -5.42
N SER A 113 4.39 5.49 -5.25
CA SER A 113 4.93 4.22 -5.72
C SER A 113 5.36 4.52 -7.14
N PRO A 114 6.61 4.46 -7.50
CA PRO A 114 6.98 4.79 -8.85
C PRO A 114 6.21 3.83 -9.76
N ALA A 115 5.29 4.35 -10.56
CA ALA A 115 5.30 3.89 -11.95
C ALA A 115 6.77 3.95 -12.28
N ALA A 116 7.40 2.78 -12.50
CA ALA A 116 8.83 2.65 -12.63
C ALA A 116 9.35 3.84 -13.44
N PRO A 117 10.25 4.68 -12.87
CA PRO A 117 10.94 5.63 -13.70
C PRO A 117 11.52 4.81 -14.85
N THR A 118 11.40 5.28 -16.07
CA THR A 118 11.96 4.66 -17.26
C THR A 118 13.42 4.28 -17.09
N ASP A 119 14.12 4.92 -16.16
CA ASP A 119 15.50 4.66 -15.76
C ASP A 119 15.72 3.37 -14.93
N ASN A 120 14.68 2.83 -14.28
CA ASN A 120 14.79 1.59 -13.50
C ASN A 120 14.21 0.36 -14.21
N LYS A 121 13.53 0.52 -15.35
CA LYS A 121 12.87 -0.60 -16.02
C LYS A 121 13.87 -1.68 -16.47
N GLU A 122 14.96 -1.26 -17.08
CA GLU A 122 16.02 -2.18 -17.52
C GLU A 122 16.67 -2.91 -16.33
N LYS A 123 16.95 -2.18 -15.24
CA LYS A 123 17.50 -2.78 -14.00
C LYS A 123 16.53 -3.73 -13.33
N ILE A 124 15.22 -3.43 -13.36
CA ILE A 124 14.19 -4.33 -12.82
C ILE A 124 14.12 -5.61 -13.67
N ASP A 125 14.14 -5.50 -15.00
CA ASP A 125 14.09 -6.64 -15.92
C ASP A 125 15.36 -7.52 -15.77
N GLU A 126 16.51 -6.92 -15.55
CA GLU A 126 17.78 -7.63 -15.27
C GLU A 126 17.72 -8.38 -13.93
N LEU A 127 17.31 -7.71 -12.86
CA LEU A 127 17.17 -8.32 -11.53
C LEU A 127 16.07 -9.38 -11.49
N GLU A 128 14.99 -9.22 -12.25
CA GLU A 128 13.93 -10.24 -12.37
C GLU A 128 14.50 -11.53 -12.94
N LYS A 129 15.40 -11.46 -13.92
CA LYS A 129 16.11 -12.63 -14.47
C LYS A 129 17.06 -13.24 -13.44
N GLU A 130 17.93 -12.42 -12.84
CA GLU A 130 18.88 -12.86 -11.81
C GLU A 130 18.18 -13.60 -10.67
N TYR A 131 17.13 -13.01 -10.11
CA TYR A 131 16.38 -13.61 -9.00
C TYR A 131 15.54 -14.82 -9.42
N SER A 132 15.09 -14.88 -10.68
CA SER A 132 14.42 -16.08 -11.22
C SER A 132 15.38 -17.25 -11.37
N GLU A 133 16.60 -17.02 -11.86
CA GLU A 133 17.65 -18.03 -11.96
C GLU A 133 18.09 -18.52 -10.58
N TYR A 134 18.29 -17.60 -9.64
CA TYR A 134 18.61 -17.93 -8.26
C TYR A 134 17.51 -18.80 -7.61
N ALA A 135 16.25 -18.47 -7.82
CA ALA A 135 15.13 -19.22 -7.29
C ALA A 135 15.12 -20.66 -7.83
N LYS A 136 15.23 -20.84 -9.16
CA LYS A 136 15.26 -22.14 -9.81
C LYS A 136 16.40 -23.04 -9.30
N THR A 137 17.60 -22.47 -9.17
CA THR A 137 18.79 -23.19 -8.66
C THR A 137 18.63 -23.65 -7.21
N ASN A 138 17.79 -22.97 -6.43
CA ASN A 138 17.59 -23.27 -5.00
C ASN A 138 16.28 -24.01 -4.68
N GLY A 139 15.52 -24.48 -5.71
CA GLY A 139 14.30 -25.30 -5.52
C GLY A 139 13.05 -24.52 -5.11
N PHE A 140 12.96 -23.26 -5.47
CA PHE A 140 11.77 -22.41 -5.34
C PHE A 140 11.59 -21.56 -6.59
N GLN A 141 10.59 -20.70 -6.62
CA GLN A 141 10.33 -19.83 -7.77
C GLN A 141 10.21 -18.36 -7.35
N LEU A 142 10.44 -17.46 -8.30
CA LEU A 142 10.06 -16.07 -8.17
C LEU A 142 8.52 -16.01 -8.07
N ASN A 143 8.00 -15.03 -7.32
CA ASN A 143 6.54 -14.89 -7.18
C ASN A 143 5.88 -14.87 -8.57
N PRO A 144 4.90 -15.75 -8.84
CA PRO A 144 4.22 -15.83 -10.14
C PRO A 144 3.44 -14.55 -10.47
N ASP A 145 3.01 -13.80 -9.45
CA ASP A 145 2.48 -12.45 -9.64
C ASP A 145 3.64 -11.48 -9.92
N LYS A 146 3.81 -11.16 -11.20
CA LYS A 146 4.83 -10.21 -11.66
C LYS A 146 4.72 -8.83 -11.00
N THR A 147 3.51 -8.40 -10.65
CA THR A 147 3.29 -7.09 -10.00
C THR A 147 3.92 -7.09 -8.62
N VAL A 148 3.74 -8.18 -7.86
CA VAL A 148 4.35 -8.36 -6.54
C VAL A 148 5.87 -8.45 -6.66
N ALA A 149 6.39 -9.29 -7.56
CA ALA A 149 7.83 -9.48 -7.77
C ALA A 149 8.52 -8.15 -8.13
N ARG A 150 8.00 -7.44 -9.13
CA ARG A 150 8.58 -6.16 -9.61
C ARG A 150 8.51 -5.05 -8.55
N ARG A 151 7.44 -5.00 -7.76
CA ARG A 151 7.33 -4.06 -6.63
C ARG A 151 8.41 -4.32 -5.57
N VAL A 152 8.66 -5.57 -5.23
CA VAL A 152 9.72 -5.92 -4.28
C VAL A 152 11.10 -5.59 -4.84
N ILE A 153 11.36 -5.90 -6.11
CA ILE A 153 12.63 -5.58 -6.79
C ILE A 153 12.87 -4.07 -6.82
N ASN A 154 11.84 -3.28 -7.11
CA ASN A 154 11.96 -1.82 -7.05
C ASN A 154 12.31 -1.34 -5.63
N GLY A 155 11.66 -1.89 -4.60
CA GLY A 155 12.00 -1.59 -3.20
C GLY A 155 13.44 -1.95 -2.82
N LEU A 156 14.02 -3.00 -3.42
CA LEU A 156 15.43 -3.36 -3.26
C LEU A 156 16.35 -2.30 -3.89
N LEU A 157 16.03 -1.81 -5.08
CA LEU A 157 16.78 -0.74 -5.76
C LEU A 157 16.70 0.58 -5.00
N GLU A 158 15.56 0.91 -4.42
CA GLU A 158 15.42 2.08 -3.56
C GLU A 158 16.26 1.97 -2.28
N ASN A 159 16.28 0.80 -1.66
CA ASN A 159 17.14 0.53 -0.51
C ASN A 159 18.62 0.60 -0.89
N GLU A 160 19.00 0.15 -2.06
CA GLU A 160 20.36 0.28 -2.57
C GLU A 160 20.77 1.75 -2.73
N LYS A 161 19.90 2.58 -3.30
CA LYS A 161 20.12 4.03 -3.43
C LYS A 161 20.27 4.73 -2.06
N LYS A 162 19.46 4.33 -1.08
CA LYS A 162 19.46 4.95 0.28
C LYS A 162 20.56 4.46 1.18
N ASN A 163 20.88 3.16 1.12
CA ASN A 163 21.71 2.48 2.13
C ASN A 163 22.92 1.76 1.51
N GLY A 164 23.16 1.92 0.20
CA GLY A 164 24.29 1.32 -0.51
C GLY A 164 24.21 -0.18 -0.76
N LYS A 165 23.13 -0.86 -0.33
CA LYS A 165 22.89 -2.30 -0.53
C LYS A 165 21.43 -2.60 -0.74
N LYS A 166 21.12 -3.69 -1.47
CA LYS A 166 19.77 -4.19 -1.77
C LYS A 166 19.14 -4.85 -0.52
N TYR A 167 18.89 -4.07 0.51
CA TYR A 167 18.22 -4.57 1.71
C TYR A 167 16.78 -4.95 1.44
N CYS A 168 16.33 -6.08 2.01
CA CYS A 168 14.96 -6.55 1.89
C CYS A 168 13.97 -5.49 2.41
N PRO A 169 12.97 -5.07 1.61
CA PRO A 169 12.04 -4.01 2.01
C PRO A 169 11.16 -4.38 3.21
N CYS A 170 11.06 -5.67 3.54
CA CYS A 170 10.31 -6.16 4.69
C CYS A 170 11.10 -6.11 6.02
N ARG A 171 12.37 -5.68 6.00
CA ARG A 171 13.24 -5.67 7.17
C ARG A 171 13.86 -4.30 7.40
N ARG A 172 13.74 -3.83 8.65
CA ARG A 172 14.29 -2.52 9.05
C ARG A 172 15.82 -2.57 9.11
N VAL A 173 16.49 -1.65 8.43
CA VAL A 173 17.93 -1.40 8.57
C VAL A 173 18.16 -0.68 9.90
N THR A 174 19.07 -1.19 10.72
CA THR A 174 19.31 -0.72 12.10
C THR A 174 20.58 0.09 12.25
N GLY A 175 21.50 0.03 11.25
CA GLY A 175 22.84 0.62 11.31
C GLY A 175 23.88 -0.32 11.91
N ASN A 176 23.49 -1.49 12.43
CA ASN A 176 24.42 -2.52 12.86
C ASN A 176 24.86 -3.35 11.65
N GLN A 177 26.15 -3.29 11.28
CA GLN A 177 26.67 -3.93 10.08
C GLN A 177 26.48 -5.45 10.02
N GLU A 178 26.64 -6.15 11.16
CA GLU A 178 26.50 -7.62 11.21
C GLU A 178 25.05 -8.07 11.08
N GLU A 179 24.13 -7.36 11.74
CA GLU A 179 22.70 -7.64 11.63
C GLU A 179 22.15 -7.27 10.25
N ASP A 180 22.57 -6.13 9.73
CA ASP A 180 22.09 -5.62 8.47
C ASP A 180 22.63 -6.42 7.28
N ALA A 181 23.81 -7.02 7.38
CA ALA A 181 24.34 -7.93 6.36
C ALA A 181 23.39 -9.12 6.10
N LYS A 182 22.70 -9.62 7.12
CA LYS A 182 21.72 -10.71 7.01
C LYS A 182 20.42 -10.29 6.31
N LYS A 183 20.17 -9.00 6.17
CA LYS A 183 18.95 -8.42 5.58
C LYS A 183 19.06 -8.11 4.09
N VAL A 184 20.25 -8.26 3.50
CA VAL A 184 20.47 -8.07 2.05
C VAL A 184 19.76 -9.20 1.30
N CYS A 185 19.05 -8.86 0.23
CA CYS A 185 18.32 -9.83 -0.57
C CYS A 185 19.27 -10.65 -1.48
N PRO A 186 19.14 -11.98 -1.53
CA PRO A 186 18.24 -12.88 -0.77
C PRO A 186 18.64 -12.94 0.71
N CYS A 187 17.74 -12.54 1.61
CA CYS A 187 18.08 -12.41 3.03
C CYS A 187 18.32 -13.77 3.71
N PHE A 188 19.01 -13.76 4.84
CA PHE A 188 19.40 -14.98 5.57
C PHE A 188 18.23 -15.95 5.84
N TRP A 189 17.04 -15.42 6.12
CA TRP A 189 15.88 -16.22 6.56
C TRP A 189 14.99 -16.73 5.41
N HIS A 190 15.19 -16.28 4.18
CA HIS A 190 14.24 -16.55 3.08
C HIS A 190 13.98 -18.03 2.83
N LYS A 191 14.99 -18.91 2.93
CA LYS A 191 14.81 -20.36 2.70
C LYS A 191 13.95 -21.03 3.77
N ASP A 192 14.11 -20.62 5.03
CA ASP A 192 13.35 -21.16 6.15
C ASP A 192 11.90 -20.66 6.11
N GLU A 193 11.70 -19.41 5.76
CA GLU A 193 10.38 -18.80 5.54
C GLU A 193 9.63 -19.52 4.40
N ILE A 194 10.28 -19.77 3.25
CA ILE A 194 9.67 -20.49 2.13
C ILE A 194 9.30 -21.92 2.54
N ARG A 195 10.15 -22.61 3.31
CA ARG A 195 9.83 -23.97 3.80
C ARG A 195 8.64 -23.98 4.74
N LYS A 196 8.54 -23.00 5.63
CA LYS A 196 7.51 -22.92 6.67
C LYS A 196 6.20 -22.36 6.14
N ASP A 197 6.27 -21.23 5.45
CA ASP A 197 5.10 -20.39 5.13
C ASP A 197 4.74 -20.42 3.63
N GLY A 198 5.50 -21.14 2.81
CA GLY A 198 5.33 -21.21 1.35
C GLY A 198 5.90 -20.01 0.61
N HIS A 199 6.36 -18.99 1.29
CA HIS A 199 6.96 -17.78 0.70
C HIS A 199 7.90 -17.07 1.69
N CYS A 200 8.86 -16.29 1.18
CA CYS A 200 9.63 -15.38 2.02
C CYS A 200 8.78 -14.18 2.49
N LEU A 201 9.18 -13.52 3.57
CA LEU A 201 8.42 -12.43 4.20
C LEU A 201 8.04 -11.30 3.23
N CYS A 202 8.91 -10.92 2.28
CA CYS A 202 8.60 -9.91 1.25
C CYS A 202 7.83 -10.46 0.06
N ARG A 203 7.57 -11.77 0.01
CA ARG A 203 6.90 -12.49 -1.08
C ARG A 203 7.60 -12.39 -2.44
N LEU A 204 8.90 -12.11 -2.47
CA LEU A 204 9.67 -12.16 -3.71
C LEU A 204 9.80 -13.61 -4.21
N TYR A 205 10.04 -14.54 -3.30
CA TYR A 205 10.17 -15.96 -3.56
C TYR A 205 9.02 -16.76 -2.94
N THR A 206 8.55 -17.76 -3.68
CA THR A 206 7.48 -18.67 -3.26
C THR A 206 7.89 -20.12 -3.51
N LYS A 207 7.26 -21.04 -2.77
CA LYS A 207 7.38 -22.47 -3.03
C LYS A 207 6.83 -22.78 -4.43
N ILE A 208 7.43 -23.76 -5.10
CA ILE A 208 6.96 -24.34 -6.36
C ILE A 208 5.67 -25.13 -6.11
#